data_a42fac1c2b58dffb7a87538fec64e648
#
_entry.id   a42fac1c2b58dffb7a87538fec64e648
#
_cell.length_a   1.000
_cell.length_b   1.000
_cell.length_c   1.000
_cell.angle_alpha   90.00
_cell.angle_beta   90.00
_cell.angle_gamma   90.00
#
_symmetry.space_group_name_H-M   'P 1'
#
loop_
_entity.id
_entity.type
_entity.pdbx_description
1 polymer ?
#
loop_
_entity_poly.entity_id
_entity_poly.type
_entity_poly.pdbx_seq_one_letter_code
_entity_poly.pdbx_strand_id
1 'polypeptide(L)'
;CDMKKICKIAKKYNLKIIEDCAQAQGAKFNSKYVGSFSDLACFSFYPTKILGAYGDGGFISTNSKKLYNKIRRIRFYGIENFDKKNKYYKEYYSNEHGINSRIDEIQLSILNLKLPKVRIWIKKRQKIAKMYSNELKNTSLLLPDKKKDSEHVYHLYTVYHKKRNLILQQLRKERI
;
A
#
# COMPACT_ATOMS: atom_id res chain seq x y z
N CYS A 1 9.95 5.77 3.72
CA CYS A 1 11.36 5.35 3.66
C CYS A 1 12.14 6.22 2.71
N ASP A 2 13.47 6.28 2.90
CA ASP A 2 14.39 6.90 1.95
C ASP A 2 14.73 5.88 0.83
N MET A 3 13.86 5.82 -0.17
CA MET A 3 14.01 4.86 -1.26
C MET A 3 15.28 5.04 -2.07
N LYS A 4 15.82 6.27 -2.16
CA LYS A 4 17.10 6.54 -2.85
C LYS A 4 18.26 5.79 -2.18
N LYS A 5 18.33 5.82 -0.84
CA LYS A 5 19.36 5.08 -0.09
C LYS A 5 19.15 3.58 -0.17
N ILE A 6 17.89 3.12 -0.01
CA ILE A 6 17.55 1.69 -0.09
C ILE A 6 17.90 1.12 -1.46
N CYS A 7 17.53 1.79 -2.54
CA CYS A 7 17.88 1.35 -3.90
C CYS A 7 19.40 1.31 -4.13
N LYS A 8 20.16 2.27 -3.56
CA LYS A 8 21.63 2.26 -3.64
C LYS A 8 22.23 1.02 -2.95
N ILE A 9 21.73 0.68 -1.75
CA ILE A 9 22.16 -0.50 -1.01
C ILE A 9 21.79 -1.77 -1.78
N ALA A 10 20.56 -1.89 -2.22
CA ALA A 10 20.09 -3.05 -2.98
C ALA A 10 20.93 -3.30 -4.25
N LYS A 11 21.24 -2.23 -4.99
CA LYS A 11 22.11 -2.32 -6.16
C LYS A 11 23.53 -2.78 -5.79
N LYS A 12 24.11 -2.25 -4.69
CA LYS A 12 25.45 -2.63 -4.23
C LYS A 12 25.57 -4.12 -3.89
N TYR A 13 24.51 -4.68 -3.29
CA TYR A 13 24.51 -6.07 -2.83
C TYR A 13 23.67 -7.01 -3.70
N ASN A 14 23.28 -6.57 -4.89
CA ASN A 14 22.44 -7.35 -5.83
C ASN A 14 21.14 -7.90 -5.17
N LEU A 15 20.51 -7.10 -4.32
CA LEU A 15 19.28 -7.46 -3.62
C LEU A 15 18.04 -7.07 -4.42
N LYS A 16 16.96 -7.81 -4.21
CA LYS A 16 15.63 -7.48 -4.71
C LYS A 16 14.87 -6.65 -3.68
N ILE A 17 14.06 -5.70 -4.17
CA ILE A 17 13.26 -4.83 -3.32
C ILE A 17 11.78 -5.15 -3.54
N ILE A 18 11.06 -5.36 -2.43
CA ILE A 18 9.60 -5.35 -2.40
C ILE A 18 9.16 -4.17 -1.54
N GLU A 19 8.42 -3.22 -2.14
CA GLU A 19 7.79 -2.14 -1.38
C GLU A 19 6.48 -2.61 -0.76
N ASP A 20 6.35 -2.50 0.57
CA ASP A 20 5.06 -2.58 1.24
C ASP A 20 4.38 -1.20 1.20
N CYS A 21 3.43 -1.06 0.28
CA CYS A 21 2.65 0.16 0.06
C CYS A 21 1.23 0.05 0.64
N ALA A 22 0.96 -0.92 1.53
CA ALA A 22 -0.38 -1.19 2.07
C ALA A 22 -1.02 0.02 2.77
N GLN A 23 -0.23 0.95 3.30
CA GLN A 23 -0.70 2.18 3.94
C GLN A 23 -0.25 3.46 3.21
N ALA A 24 0.27 3.33 2.00
CA ALA A 24 0.93 4.43 1.28
C ALA A 24 0.29 4.72 -0.09
N GLN A 25 -0.94 4.31 -0.32
CA GLN A 25 -1.66 4.54 -1.57
C GLN A 25 -1.68 6.03 -1.94
N GLY A 26 -1.05 6.38 -3.06
CA GLY A 26 -0.95 7.75 -3.55
C GLY A 26 0.14 8.61 -2.91
N ALA A 27 0.92 8.07 -1.97
CA ALA A 27 2.10 8.75 -1.41
C ALA A 27 3.20 8.91 -2.47
N LYS A 28 4.06 9.92 -2.28
CA LYS A 28 5.19 10.15 -3.18
C LYS A 28 6.49 10.34 -2.41
N PHE A 29 7.58 10.00 -3.07
CA PHE A 29 8.95 10.33 -2.67
C PHE A 29 9.69 10.88 -3.89
N ASN A 30 10.33 12.05 -3.76
CA ASN A 30 10.94 12.78 -4.89
C ASN A 30 9.99 12.88 -6.10
N SER A 31 8.75 13.31 -5.87
CA SER A 31 7.69 13.48 -6.88
C SER A 31 7.24 12.21 -7.61
N LYS A 32 7.82 11.03 -7.30
CA LYS A 32 7.40 9.74 -7.86
C LYS A 32 6.50 9.00 -6.88
N TYR A 33 5.49 8.34 -7.38
CA TYR A 33 4.60 7.51 -6.56
C TYR A 33 5.37 6.35 -5.94
N VAL A 34 5.06 6.05 -4.67
CA VAL A 34 5.52 4.81 -4.02
C VAL A 34 5.00 3.61 -4.81
N GLY A 35 5.74 2.51 -4.77
CA GLY A 35 5.48 1.34 -5.59
C GLY A 35 6.12 1.40 -6.99
N SER A 36 6.87 2.48 -7.29
CA SER A 36 7.59 2.63 -8.55
C SER A 36 9.12 2.52 -8.43
N PHE A 37 9.62 2.28 -7.22
CA PHE A 37 11.07 2.27 -6.92
C PHE A 37 11.67 0.86 -6.88
N SER A 38 10.84 -0.16 -6.80
CA SER A 38 11.22 -1.53 -6.48
C SER A 38 10.96 -2.51 -7.63
N ASP A 39 11.44 -3.76 -7.46
CA ASP A 39 11.12 -4.86 -8.37
C ASP A 39 9.62 -5.21 -8.32
N LEU A 40 9.03 -5.14 -7.12
CA LEU A 40 7.62 -5.38 -6.84
C LEU A 40 7.11 -4.39 -5.80
N ALA A 41 5.83 -4.02 -5.87
CA ALA A 41 5.17 -3.30 -4.80
C ALA A 41 3.80 -3.91 -4.48
N CYS A 42 3.47 -3.97 -3.18
CA CYS A 42 2.26 -4.58 -2.67
C CYS A 42 1.34 -3.51 -2.06
N PHE A 43 0.08 -3.53 -2.43
CA PHE A 43 -0.96 -2.63 -1.95
C PHE A 43 -2.10 -3.43 -1.32
N SER A 44 -2.69 -2.90 -0.26
CA SER A 44 -3.87 -3.48 0.38
C SER A 44 -5.11 -2.67 0.03
N PHE A 45 -6.20 -3.35 -0.28
CA PHE A 45 -7.53 -2.77 -0.44
C PHE A 45 -8.48 -3.14 0.70
N TYR A 46 -7.93 -3.55 1.86
CA TYR A 46 -8.72 -3.75 3.06
C TYR A 46 -9.61 -2.53 3.34
N PRO A 47 -10.85 -2.67 3.84
CA PRO A 47 -11.86 -1.60 3.92
C PRO A 47 -11.39 -0.30 4.58
N THR A 48 -10.47 -0.36 5.55
CA THR A 48 -9.96 0.83 6.25
C THR A 48 -8.89 1.59 5.48
N LYS A 49 -8.40 1.06 4.35
CA LYS A 49 -7.38 1.72 3.54
C LYS A 49 -7.93 2.94 2.82
N ILE A 50 -7.06 3.85 2.37
CA ILE A 50 -7.46 5.07 1.64
C ILE A 50 -8.30 4.72 0.41
N LEU A 51 -7.86 3.75 -0.37
CA LEU A 51 -8.65 3.08 -1.38
C LEU A 51 -8.98 1.68 -0.85
N GLY A 52 -10.07 1.57 -0.10
CA GLY A 52 -10.55 0.32 0.50
C GLY A 52 -11.73 -0.25 -0.29
N ALA A 53 -11.74 -1.56 -0.49
CA ALA A 53 -12.89 -2.33 -0.93
C ALA A 53 -13.93 -2.47 0.21
N TYR A 54 -14.94 -3.31 0.05
CA TYR A 54 -15.88 -3.69 1.11
C TYR A 54 -15.60 -5.11 1.67
N GLY A 55 -14.47 -5.67 1.32
CA GLY A 55 -13.92 -6.94 1.76
C GLY A 55 -12.41 -6.95 1.53
N ASP A 56 -11.81 -8.13 1.59
CA ASP A 56 -10.40 -8.29 1.35
C ASP A 56 -10.04 -8.04 -0.12
N GLY A 57 -8.87 -7.47 -0.33
CA GLY A 57 -8.33 -7.23 -1.65
C GLY A 57 -6.90 -6.71 -1.58
N GLY A 58 -6.17 -6.90 -2.67
CA GLY A 58 -4.82 -6.43 -2.81
C GLY A 58 -4.40 -6.28 -4.26
N PHE A 59 -3.27 -5.64 -4.45
CA PHE A 59 -2.71 -5.37 -5.77
C PHE A 59 -1.18 -5.45 -5.71
N ILE A 60 -0.59 -6.06 -6.73
CA ILE A 60 0.86 -6.08 -6.91
C ILE A 60 1.19 -5.36 -8.21
N SER A 61 2.14 -4.43 -8.16
CA SER A 61 2.69 -3.76 -9.34
C SER A 61 4.14 -4.15 -9.61
N THR A 62 4.51 -4.21 -10.88
CA THR A 62 5.89 -4.43 -11.34
C THR A 62 6.08 -3.89 -12.74
N ASN A 63 7.29 -3.42 -13.06
CA ASN A 63 7.70 -3.09 -14.42
C ASN A 63 8.38 -4.27 -15.15
N SER A 64 8.57 -5.42 -14.47
CA SER A 64 9.20 -6.61 -15.03
C SER A 64 8.17 -7.57 -15.60
N LYS A 65 8.19 -7.75 -16.93
CA LYS A 65 7.32 -8.74 -17.60
C LYS A 65 7.53 -10.17 -17.06
N LYS A 66 8.77 -10.53 -16.72
CA LYS A 66 9.10 -11.82 -16.12
C LYS A 66 8.41 -12.01 -14.77
N LEU A 67 8.49 -11.00 -13.87
CA LEU A 67 7.84 -11.04 -12.56
C LEU A 67 6.31 -11.02 -12.70
N TYR A 68 5.77 -10.18 -13.59
CA TYR A 68 4.33 -10.15 -13.88
C TYR A 68 3.82 -11.54 -14.29
N ASN A 69 4.47 -12.22 -15.24
CA ASN A 69 4.07 -13.54 -15.67
C ASN A 69 4.14 -14.56 -14.52
N LYS A 70 5.22 -14.54 -13.74
CA LYS A 70 5.38 -15.42 -12.58
C LYS A 70 4.28 -15.20 -11.54
N ILE A 71 3.98 -13.96 -11.18
CA ILE A 71 2.94 -13.63 -10.20
C ILE A 71 1.55 -14.03 -10.71
N ARG A 72 1.27 -13.83 -12.00
CA ARG A 72 0.01 -14.30 -12.60
C ARG A 72 -0.20 -15.80 -12.43
N ARG A 73 0.84 -16.61 -12.60
CA ARG A 73 0.76 -18.06 -12.36
C ARG A 73 0.57 -18.37 -10.89
N ILE A 74 1.44 -17.86 -10.03
CA ILE A 74 1.40 -18.11 -8.58
C ILE A 74 0.03 -17.77 -7.99
N ARG A 75 -0.57 -16.62 -8.35
CA ARG A 75 -1.88 -16.19 -7.85
C ARG A 75 -3.04 -17.07 -8.32
N PHE A 76 -2.81 -17.94 -9.29
CA PHE A 76 -3.80 -18.83 -9.85
C PHE A 76 -3.26 -20.27 -9.91
N TYR A 77 -3.08 -20.87 -8.74
CA TYR A 77 -2.69 -22.27 -8.53
C TYR A 77 -1.38 -22.70 -9.20
N GLY A 78 -0.52 -21.80 -9.66
CA GLY A 78 0.69 -22.14 -10.41
C GLY A 78 0.44 -22.58 -11.85
N ILE A 79 -0.77 -22.35 -12.39
CA ILE A 79 -1.17 -22.77 -13.73
C ILE A 79 -0.58 -21.81 -14.78
N GLU A 80 0.05 -22.38 -15.81
CA GLU A 80 0.81 -21.60 -16.79
C GLU A 80 -0.03 -21.05 -17.96
N ASN A 81 -1.12 -21.71 -18.33
CA ASN A 81 -1.82 -21.44 -19.58
C ASN A 81 -3.08 -20.62 -19.44
N PHE A 82 -2.95 -19.33 -19.82
CA PHE A 82 -4.09 -18.51 -20.25
C PHE A 82 -4.11 -18.32 -21.79
N ASP A 83 -3.24 -19.01 -22.54
CA ASP A 83 -3.19 -18.86 -24.00
C ASP A 83 -4.16 -19.83 -24.67
N LYS A 84 -5.31 -19.27 -25.10
CA LYS A 84 -6.38 -20.00 -25.82
C LYS A 84 -5.93 -20.56 -27.20
N LYS A 85 -4.72 -20.31 -27.64
CA LYS A 85 -4.19 -20.77 -28.94
C LYS A 85 -3.62 -22.19 -28.90
N ASN A 86 -3.45 -22.76 -27.71
CA ASN A 86 -2.91 -24.11 -27.58
C ASN A 86 -4.02 -25.16 -27.66
N LYS A 87 -4.01 -25.96 -28.72
CA LYS A 87 -5.02 -26.99 -29.04
C LYS A 87 -5.16 -28.10 -27.96
N TYR A 88 -4.18 -28.17 -27.04
CA TYR A 88 -4.16 -29.11 -25.91
C TYR A 88 -4.20 -28.32 -24.59
N TYR A 89 -5.35 -27.77 -24.26
CA TYR A 89 -5.58 -27.03 -23.03
C TYR A 89 -5.42 -27.97 -21.82
N LYS A 90 -4.33 -27.79 -21.08
CA LYS A 90 -4.10 -28.48 -19.81
C LYS A 90 -4.67 -27.63 -18.67
N GLU A 91 -5.99 -27.59 -18.53
CA GLU A 91 -6.72 -26.71 -17.62
C GLU A 91 -6.26 -26.78 -16.16
N TYR A 92 -5.69 -27.88 -15.74
CA TYR A 92 -5.32 -28.14 -14.34
C TYR A 92 -3.85 -28.52 -14.16
N TYR A 93 -3.00 -28.15 -15.11
CA TYR A 93 -1.58 -28.45 -15.00
C TYR A 93 -0.84 -27.32 -14.29
N SER A 94 -0.36 -27.59 -13.05
CA SER A 94 0.46 -26.65 -12.29
C SER A 94 1.93 -27.00 -12.43
N ASN A 95 2.75 -26.04 -12.84
CA ASN A 95 4.20 -26.19 -12.98
C ASN A 95 4.96 -25.70 -11.73
N GLU A 96 4.28 -24.98 -10.84
CA GLU A 96 4.87 -24.44 -9.60
C GLU A 96 3.81 -24.33 -8.50
N HIS A 97 4.23 -24.29 -7.25
CA HIS A 97 3.30 -24.05 -6.15
C HIS A 97 2.65 -22.69 -6.30
N GLY A 98 1.33 -22.65 -6.25
CA GLY A 98 0.54 -21.44 -6.34
C GLY A 98 -0.61 -21.45 -5.34
N ILE A 99 -1.29 -20.33 -5.25
CA ILE A 99 -2.43 -20.12 -4.36
C ILE A 99 -3.62 -19.58 -5.14
N ASN A 100 -4.81 -19.73 -4.62
CA ASN A 100 -5.95 -18.98 -5.12
C ASN A 100 -5.96 -17.59 -4.49
N SER A 101 -5.44 -16.61 -5.22
CA SER A 101 -5.40 -15.19 -4.77
C SER A 101 -5.96 -14.30 -5.87
N ARG A 102 -7.29 -14.27 -5.94
CA ARG A 102 -8.06 -13.45 -6.87
C ARG A 102 -8.92 -12.47 -6.08
N ILE A 103 -9.02 -11.26 -6.57
CA ILE A 103 -9.99 -10.30 -6.02
C ILE A 103 -11.34 -10.54 -6.71
N ASP A 104 -12.42 -10.46 -5.94
CA ASP A 104 -13.78 -10.60 -6.47
C ASP A 104 -14.16 -9.39 -7.33
N GLU A 105 -14.92 -9.63 -8.39
CA GLU A 105 -15.35 -8.60 -9.34
C GLU A 105 -16.22 -7.53 -8.68
N ILE A 106 -17.00 -7.89 -7.67
CA ILE A 106 -17.77 -6.93 -6.85
C ILE A 106 -16.83 -5.94 -6.18
N GLN A 107 -15.74 -6.43 -5.55
CA GLN A 107 -14.74 -5.58 -4.91
C GLN A 107 -14.01 -4.70 -5.92
N LEU A 108 -13.68 -5.23 -7.11
CA LEU A 108 -13.09 -4.46 -8.19
C LEU A 108 -14.02 -3.34 -8.68
N SER A 109 -15.31 -3.61 -8.83
CA SER A 109 -16.30 -2.62 -9.23
C SER A 109 -16.39 -1.46 -8.23
N ILE A 110 -16.40 -1.78 -6.93
CA ILE A 110 -16.38 -0.80 -5.84
C ILE A 110 -15.09 0.04 -5.89
N LEU A 111 -13.94 -0.59 -6.09
CA LEU A 111 -12.65 0.10 -6.19
C LEU A 111 -12.62 1.04 -7.40
N ASN A 112 -13.14 0.64 -8.55
CA ASN A 112 -13.23 1.46 -9.75
C ASN A 112 -14.08 2.72 -9.53
N LEU A 113 -15.21 2.62 -8.81
CA LEU A 113 -16.04 3.77 -8.43
C LEU A 113 -15.33 4.72 -7.47
N LYS A 114 -14.47 4.19 -6.57
CA LYS A 114 -13.74 4.96 -5.56
C LYS A 114 -12.45 5.59 -6.10
N LEU A 115 -11.78 4.95 -7.05
CA LEU A 115 -10.45 5.34 -7.55
C LEU A 115 -10.35 6.82 -7.96
N PRO A 116 -11.30 7.40 -8.71
CA PRO A 116 -11.25 8.83 -9.09
C PRO A 116 -11.28 9.78 -7.90
N LYS A 117 -11.81 9.35 -6.75
CA LYS A 117 -11.99 10.18 -5.55
C LYS A 117 -10.76 10.16 -4.62
N VAL A 118 -9.81 9.24 -4.83
CA VAL A 118 -8.66 9.02 -3.93
C VAL A 118 -7.85 10.29 -3.72
N ARG A 119 -7.55 11.05 -4.78
CA ARG A 119 -6.80 12.31 -4.68
C ARG A 119 -7.49 13.35 -3.79
N ILE A 120 -8.82 13.43 -3.87
CA ILE A 120 -9.63 14.34 -3.05
C ILE A 120 -9.55 13.91 -1.59
N TRP A 121 -9.65 12.62 -1.30
CA TRP A 121 -9.56 12.09 0.06
C TRP A 121 -8.17 12.30 0.66
N ILE A 122 -7.11 12.11 -0.11
CA ILE A 122 -5.73 12.39 0.33
C ILE A 122 -5.58 13.88 0.71
N LYS A 123 -6.06 14.80 -0.13
CA LYS A 123 -6.02 16.25 0.18
C LYS A 123 -6.78 16.59 1.47
N LYS A 124 -7.97 15.98 1.70
CA LYS A 124 -8.71 16.16 2.95
C LYS A 124 -7.92 15.64 4.16
N ARG A 125 -7.32 14.45 4.07
CA ARG A 125 -6.46 13.89 5.13
C ARG A 125 -5.26 14.78 5.42
N GLN A 126 -4.60 15.30 4.41
CA GLN A 126 -3.47 16.23 4.56
C GLN A 126 -3.90 17.55 5.25
N LYS A 127 -5.09 18.06 4.92
CA LYS A 127 -5.66 19.25 5.60
C LYS A 127 -5.89 18.97 7.09
N ILE A 128 -6.53 17.84 7.42
CA ILE A 128 -6.78 17.43 8.82
C ILE A 128 -5.45 17.22 9.56
N ALA A 129 -4.49 16.53 8.96
CA ALA A 129 -3.16 16.34 9.55
C ALA A 129 -2.45 17.66 9.86
N LYS A 130 -2.58 18.67 8.97
CA LYS A 130 -2.04 20.03 9.21
C LYS A 130 -2.74 20.69 10.39
N MET A 131 -4.05 20.53 10.53
CA MET A 131 -4.80 21.06 11.71
C MET A 131 -4.29 20.41 12.99
N TYR A 132 -4.21 19.07 13.07
CA TYR A 132 -3.63 18.38 14.22
C TYR A 132 -2.22 18.87 14.54
N SER A 133 -1.35 19.00 13.53
CA SER A 133 0.03 19.46 13.75
C SER A 133 0.09 20.88 14.31
N ASN A 134 -0.80 21.77 13.89
CA ASN A 134 -0.87 23.14 14.41
C ASN A 134 -1.37 23.20 15.85
N GLU A 135 -2.44 22.47 16.16
CA GLU A 135 -3.05 22.46 17.49
C GLU A 135 -2.15 21.76 18.54
N LEU A 136 -1.46 20.69 18.12
CA LEU A 136 -0.67 19.87 19.02
C LEU A 136 0.80 20.30 19.13
N LYS A 137 1.28 21.28 18.34
CA LYS A 137 2.70 21.69 18.29
C LYS A 137 3.30 22.12 19.64
N ASN A 138 2.47 22.66 20.54
CA ASN A 138 2.90 23.15 21.85
C ASN A 138 2.65 22.11 22.97
N THR A 139 2.32 20.88 22.64
CA THR A 139 2.16 19.78 23.59
C THR A 139 3.45 18.98 23.73
N SER A 140 3.49 18.08 24.72
CA SER A 140 4.60 17.12 24.88
C SER A 140 4.54 15.92 23.94
N LEU A 141 3.60 15.91 23.00
CA LEU A 141 3.45 14.84 22.00
C LEU A 141 4.54 14.94 20.92
N LEU A 142 5.16 13.83 20.58
CA LEU A 142 5.97 13.71 19.39
C LEU A 142 5.06 13.49 18.19
N LEU A 143 5.01 14.46 17.30
CA LEU A 143 4.14 14.46 16.12
C LEU A 143 4.83 13.79 14.92
N PRO A 144 4.05 13.31 13.91
CA PRO A 144 4.62 12.78 12.68
C PRO A 144 5.48 13.84 11.97
N ASP A 145 6.73 13.48 11.69
CA ASP A 145 7.65 14.33 10.92
C ASP A 145 7.44 14.13 9.42
N LYS A 146 7.33 15.24 8.69
CA LYS A 146 7.22 15.24 7.23
C LYS A 146 8.58 15.50 6.63
N LYS A 147 9.20 14.47 6.04
CA LYS A 147 10.44 14.65 5.27
C LYS A 147 10.22 15.54 4.05
N LYS A 148 11.19 16.42 3.77
CA LYS A 148 11.13 17.44 2.71
C LYS A 148 10.74 16.90 1.35
N ASP A 149 11.24 15.71 1.00
CA ASP A 149 11.08 15.09 -0.32
C ASP A 149 9.91 14.08 -0.39
N SER A 150 8.99 14.10 0.61
CA SER A 150 7.87 13.14 0.67
C SER A 150 6.51 13.82 0.72
N GLU A 151 5.55 13.26 -0.02
CA GLU A 151 4.13 13.57 0.11
C GLU A 151 3.46 12.48 0.92
N HIS A 152 3.20 12.76 2.21
CA HIS A 152 2.53 11.82 3.12
C HIS A 152 1.02 11.84 2.88
N VAL A 153 0.38 10.68 2.92
CA VAL A 153 -1.07 10.52 2.66
C VAL A 153 -1.90 10.41 3.94
N TYR A 154 -1.24 10.29 5.09
CA TYR A 154 -1.87 10.19 6.41
C TYR A 154 -2.98 9.15 6.47
N HIS A 155 -2.63 7.90 6.14
CA HIS A 155 -3.52 6.78 6.41
C HIS A 155 -3.89 6.75 7.90
N LEU A 156 -2.90 6.95 8.77
CA LEU A 156 -3.06 7.22 10.20
C LEU A 156 -2.24 8.47 10.55
N TYR A 157 -2.72 9.23 11.55
CA TYR A 157 -1.96 10.32 12.18
C TYR A 157 -1.57 9.84 13.58
N THR A 158 -0.40 9.20 13.68
CA THR A 158 0.09 8.63 14.94
C THR A 158 0.95 9.62 15.69
N VAL A 159 0.75 9.73 17.00
CA VAL A 159 1.57 10.52 17.90
C VAL A 159 2.24 9.62 18.93
N TYR A 160 3.39 10.02 19.46
CA TYR A 160 4.08 9.27 20.50
C TYR A 160 4.17 10.10 21.79
N HIS A 161 3.99 9.41 22.93
CA HIS A 161 4.24 9.98 24.24
C HIS A 161 4.64 8.89 25.24
N LYS A 162 5.57 9.18 26.15
CA LYS A 162 6.02 8.19 27.17
C LYS A 162 4.90 7.72 28.08
N LYS A 163 3.95 8.60 28.42
CA LYS A 163 2.76 8.28 29.27
C LYS A 163 1.52 7.96 28.43
N ARG A 164 1.69 7.24 27.28
CA ARG A 164 0.60 6.91 26.34
C ARG A 164 -0.64 6.35 27.03
N ASN A 165 -0.46 5.40 27.96
CA ASN A 165 -1.60 4.72 28.59
C ASN A 165 -2.44 5.66 29.47
N LEU A 166 -1.81 6.61 30.16
CA LEU A 166 -2.53 7.64 30.95
C LEU A 166 -3.32 8.57 30.02
N ILE A 167 -2.73 8.99 28.89
CA ILE A 167 -3.44 9.79 27.89
C ILE A 167 -4.66 9.05 27.35
N LEU A 168 -4.50 7.77 27.00
CA LEU A 168 -5.62 6.95 26.53
C LEU A 168 -6.74 6.81 27.56
N GLN A 169 -6.40 6.65 28.85
CA GLN A 169 -7.39 6.59 29.91
C GLN A 169 -8.16 7.91 30.04
N GLN A 170 -7.45 9.05 29.94
CA GLN A 170 -8.08 10.37 29.98
C GLN A 170 -8.98 10.62 28.78
N LEU A 171 -8.51 10.36 27.55
CA LEU A 171 -9.31 10.51 26.34
C LEU A 171 -10.60 9.66 26.40
N ARG A 172 -10.50 8.42 26.90
CA ARG A 172 -11.69 7.56 27.09
C ARG A 172 -12.69 8.14 28.09
N LYS A 173 -12.24 8.79 29.19
CA LYS A 173 -13.12 9.47 30.12
C LYS A 173 -13.86 10.63 29.44
N GLU A 174 -13.19 11.33 28.55
CA GLU A 174 -13.77 12.42 27.75
C GLU A 174 -14.53 11.90 26.50
N ARG A 175 -14.71 10.56 26.37
CA ARG A 175 -15.39 9.89 25.23
C ARG A 175 -14.75 10.17 23.85
N ILE A 176 -13.44 10.35 23.85
CA ILE A 176 -12.60 10.51 22.65
C ILE A 176 -11.86 9.20 22.33
#